data_5fbe80b2601dfd2dc5c59c8a24d52983
#
_entry.id   5fbe80b2601dfd2dc5c59c8a24d52983
#
_cell.length_a   1.000
_cell.length_b   1.000
_cell.length_c   1.000
_cell.angle_alpha   90.00
_cell.angle_beta   90.00
_cell.angle_gamma   90.00
#
_symmetry.space_group_name_H-M   'P 1'
#
loop_
_entity.id
_entity.type
_entity.pdbx_description
1 polymer ?
#
loop_
_entity_poly.entity_id
_entity_poly.type
_entity_poly.pdbx_seq_one_letter_code
_entity_poly.pdbx_strand_id
1 'polypeptide(L)' 'SLATTSVEAGDGQVVYYLSDGKPVGVLLWNLPGRTDKAVTVLADPPEDLSTAIS' A
#
# COMPACT_ATOMS: atom_id res chain seq x y z
N SER A 1 6.88 -16.25 -2.89
CA SER A 1 7.89 -15.26 -3.28
C SER A 1 7.40 -13.85 -3.00
N LEU A 2 8.32 -12.93 -2.78
CA LEU A 2 8.00 -11.54 -2.49
C LEU A 2 8.13 -10.70 -3.76
N ALA A 3 7.20 -9.78 -3.92
CA ALA A 3 7.22 -8.81 -5.00
C ALA A 3 6.91 -7.44 -4.42
N THR A 4 7.22 -6.40 -5.16
CA THR A 4 6.87 -5.05 -4.76
C THR A 4 6.13 -4.36 -5.89
N THR A 5 5.19 -3.49 -5.53
CA THR A 5 4.54 -2.62 -6.49
C THR A 5 4.43 -1.23 -5.87
N SER A 6 4.61 -0.20 -6.67
CA SER A 6 4.52 1.15 -6.18
C SER A 6 3.42 1.92 -6.91
N VAL A 7 2.73 2.78 -6.18
CA VAL A 7 1.63 3.58 -6.69
C VAL A 7 1.87 5.03 -6.28
N GLU A 8 1.70 5.95 -7.20
CA GLU A 8 1.77 7.36 -6.87
C GLU A 8 0.44 7.80 -6.25
N ALA A 9 0.53 8.56 -5.16
CA ALA A 9 -0.63 9.07 -4.45
C ALA A 9 -0.38 10.54 -4.12
N GLY A 10 -0.96 11.43 -4.90
CA GLY A 10 -0.71 12.86 -4.75
C GLY A 10 0.77 13.17 -4.97
N ASP A 11 1.39 13.83 -4.00
CA ASP A 11 2.83 14.16 -4.04
C ASP A 11 3.69 13.08 -3.39
N GLY A 12 3.08 11.99 -2.96
CA GLY A 12 3.80 10.91 -2.29
C GLY A 12 3.76 9.62 -3.08
N GLN A 13 4.20 8.56 -2.44
CA GLN A 13 4.27 7.26 -3.07
C GLN A 13 3.96 6.17 -2.05
N VAL A 14 3.26 5.14 -2.49
CA VAL A 14 2.96 3.97 -1.67
C VAL A 14 3.66 2.78 -2.30
N VAL A 15 4.44 2.05 -1.52
CA VAL A 15 5.07 0.82 -1.98
C VAL A 15 4.43 -0.34 -1.22
N TYR A 16 3.87 -1.28 -1.95
CA TYR A 16 3.31 -2.48 -1.37
C TYR A 16 4.29 -3.63 -1.50
N TYR A 17 4.49 -4.34 -0.42
CA TYR A 17 5.26 -5.59 -0.42
C TYR A 17 4.26 -6.73 -0.45
N LEU A 18 4.35 -7.56 -1.48
CA LEU A 18 3.37 -8.60 -1.74
C LEU A 18 4.00 -9.98 -1.55
N SER A 19 3.24 -10.89 -0.96
CA SER A 19 3.60 -12.30 -0.90
C SER A 19 2.47 -13.09 -1.52
N ASP A 20 2.74 -13.78 -2.62
CA ASP A 20 1.76 -14.56 -3.37
C ASP A 20 0.52 -13.72 -3.75
N GLY A 21 0.76 -12.47 -4.12
CA GLY A 21 -0.30 -11.55 -4.54
C GLY A 21 -1.03 -10.84 -3.41
N LYS A 22 -0.63 -11.07 -2.16
CA LYS A 22 -1.27 -10.45 -1.00
C LYS A 22 -0.33 -9.43 -0.37
N PRO A 23 -0.82 -8.23 0.00
CA PRO A 23 0.03 -7.25 0.66
C PRO A 23 0.40 -7.73 2.07
N VAL A 24 1.69 -7.74 2.36
CA VAL A 24 2.22 -8.10 3.67
C VAL A 24 2.97 -6.94 4.32
N GLY A 25 3.20 -5.87 3.58
CA GLY A 25 3.84 -4.67 4.10
C GLY A 25 3.53 -3.48 3.22
N VAL A 26 3.57 -2.29 3.78
CA VAL A 26 3.30 -1.04 3.05
C VAL A 26 4.31 0.00 3.51
N LEU A 27 4.95 0.65 2.56
CA LEU A 27 5.81 1.80 2.81
C LEU A 27 5.13 3.04 2.27
N LEU A 28 4.95 4.03 3.14
CA LEU A 28 4.36 5.32 2.75
C LEU A 28 5.49 6.36 2.68
N TRP A 29 5.59 7.03 1.55
CA TRP A 29 6.59 8.07 1.35
C TRP A 29 5.89 9.39 1.07
N ASN A 30 6.21 10.40 1.89
CA ASN A 30 5.63 11.74 1.77
C ASN A 30 4.08 11.74 1.82
N LEU A 31 3.52 10.85 2.66
CA LEU A 31 2.07 10.72 2.82
C LEU A 31 1.71 10.76 4.31
N PRO A 32 1.79 11.93 4.94
CA PRO A 32 1.44 12.03 6.36
C PRO A 32 -0.06 11.76 6.56
N GLY A 33 -0.38 11.10 7.66
CA GLY A 33 -1.77 10.81 8.01
C GLY A 33 -2.38 9.64 7.25
N ARG A 34 -1.59 8.85 6.52
CA ARG A 34 -2.10 7.71 5.77
C ARG A 34 -1.82 6.37 6.44
N THR A 35 -1.25 6.38 7.63
CA THR A 35 -0.89 5.14 8.35
C THR A 35 -2.11 4.28 8.63
N ASP A 36 -3.23 4.90 9.02
CA ASP A 36 -4.46 4.15 9.31
C ASP A 36 -4.97 3.41 8.07
N LYS A 37 -4.86 4.02 6.90
CA LYS A 37 -5.26 3.39 5.65
C LYS A 37 -4.36 2.21 5.33
N ALA A 38 -3.06 2.34 5.60
CA ALA A 38 -2.12 1.24 5.38
C ALA A 38 -2.44 0.05 6.27
N VAL A 39 -2.75 0.29 7.53
CA VAL A 39 -3.15 -0.77 8.46
C VAL A 39 -4.42 -1.47 7.98
N THR A 40 -5.41 -0.70 7.51
CA THR A 40 -6.66 -1.26 7.00
C THR A 40 -6.40 -2.13 5.77
N VAL A 41 -5.54 -1.69 4.86
CA VAL A 41 -5.20 -2.46 3.66
C VAL A 41 -4.57 -3.79 4.04
N LEU A 42 -3.68 -3.80 5.03
CA LEU A 42 -3.04 -5.03 5.46
C LEU A 42 -4.01 -5.98 6.14
N ALA A 43 -4.98 -5.44 6.89
CA ALA A 43 -5.96 -6.25 7.60
C ALA A 43 -7.04 -6.81 6.65
N ASP A 44 -7.45 -6.02 5.66
CA ASP A 44 -8.52 -6.41 4.72
C ASP A 44 -8.13 -5.87 3.33
N PRO A 45 -7.24 -6.56 2.61
CA PRO A 45 -6.72 -6.07 1.34
C PRO A 45 -7.82 -5.91 0.28
N PRO A 46 -7.93 -4.73 -0.34
CA PRO A 46 -8.86 -4.54 -1.45
C PRO A 46 -8.33 -5.20 -2.72
N GLU A 47 -9.21 -5.38 -3.69
CA GLU A 47 -8.81 -5.94 -4.99
C GLU A 47 -7.91 -4.98 -5.75
N ASP A 48 -8.14 -3.68 -5.62
CA ASP A 48 -7.37 -2.65 -6.33
C ASP A 48 -6.51 -1.87 -5.34
N LEU A 49 -5.21 -2.15 -5.34
CA LEU A 49 -4.26 -1.47 -4.47
C LEU A 49 -3.89 -0.08 -4.99
N SER A 50 -4.17 0.23 -6.24
CA SER A 50 -3.77 1.51 -6.83
C SER A 50 -4.53 2.68 -6.22
N THR A 51 -5.72 2.47 -5.68
CA THR A 51 -6.55 3.50 -5.07
C THR A 51 -6.79 3.28 -3.59
N ALA A 52 -6.22 2.23 -3.02
CA ALA A 52 -6.47 1.86 -1.62
C ALA A 52 -5.97 2.92 -0.62
N ILE A 53 -4.84 3.54 -0.94
CA ILE A 53 -4.26 4.61 -0.13
C ILE A 53 -4.07 5.82 -1.05
N SER A 54 -4.90 6.79 -0.91
CA SER A 54 -4.85 7.98 -1.77
C SER A 54 -5.19 9.24 -1.00
#